data_598e2e0d2b8b94154b2d9ffbe2964119
#
_entry.id   598e2e0d2b8b94154b2d9ffbe2964119
#
_cell.length_a   1.000
_cell.length_b   1.000
_cell.length_c   1.000
_cell.angle_alpha   90.00
_cell.angle_beta   90.00
_cell.angle_gamma   90.00
#
_symmetry.space_group_name_H-M   'P 1'
#
loop_
_entity.id
_entity.type
_entity.pdbx_description
1 polymer ?
#
loop_
_entity_poly.entity_id
_entity_poly.type
_entity_poly.pdbx_seq_one_letter_code
_entity_poly.pdbx_strand_id
1 'polypeptide(L)'
;MNWDEQLVVAAVAALTPVADGDFRTVGAAIRGVDGAIYTGVNLFHFTGGPCAEMVALANAGGVQVVRIVAVGDQGRGVVSPCGRCRQVLLDLAPGVEVMLPGGTTAPVEELLPQGYHWSEGL
;
A
#
# COMPACT_ATOMS: atom_id res chain seq x y z
N MET A 1 -8.63 0.20 19.42
CA MET A 1 -7.54 0.44 18.47
C MET A 1 -7.75 1.78 17.79
N ASN A 2 -6.68 2.54 17.60
CA ASN A 2 -6.74 3.74 16.78
C ASN A 2 -6.80 3.37 15.28
N TRP A 3 -6.98 4.36 14.43
CA TRP A 3 -7.13 4.14 13.00
C TRP A 3 -5.90 3.49 12.35
N ASP A 4 -4.70 3.86 12.79
CA ASP A 4 -3.47 3.29 12.25
C ASP A 4 -3.31 1.82 12.63
N GLU A 5 -3.60 1.49 13.88
CA GLU A 5 -3.59 0.09 14.34
C GLU A 5 -4.62 -0.74 13.59
N GLN A 6 -5.83 -0.20 13.37
CA GLN A 6 -6.85 -0.88 12.57
C GLN A 6 -6.36 -1.18 11.16
N LEU A 7 -5.64 -0.23 10.57
CA LEU A 7 -5.12 -0.39 9.22
C LEU A 7 -4.05 -1.48 9.15
N VAL A 8 -3.13 -1.49 10.12
CA VAL A 8 -2.11 -2.54 10.23
C VAL A 8 -2.75 -3.91 10.43
N VAL A 9 -3.72 -4.01 11.34
CA VAL A 9 -4.43 -5.27 11.61
C VAL A 9 -5.13 -5.76 10.35
N ALA A 10 -5.75 -4.88 9.59
CA ALA A 10 -6.42 -5.26 8.34
C ALA A 10 -5.44 -5.79 7.30
N ALA A 11 -4.27 -5.17 7.17
CA ALA A 11 -3.22 -5.64 6.26
C ALA A 11 -2.71 -7.03 6.65
N VAL A 12 -2.46 -7.25 7.94
CA VAL A 12 -2.04 -8.57 8.46
C VAL A 12 -3.13 -9.61 8.22
N ALA A 13 -4.38 -9.26 8.50
CA ALA A 13 -5.51 -10.18 8.34
C ALA A 13 -5.72 -10.57 6.86
N ALA A 14 -5.44 -9.69 5.92
CA ALA A 14 -5.53 -10.01 4.50
C ALA A 14 -4.42 -10.99 4.09
N LEU A 15 -3.22 -10.82 4.60
CA LEU A 15 -2.06 -11.63 4.21
C LEU A 15 -2.06 -13.01 4.86
N THR A 16 -2.36 -13.10 6.15
CA THR A 16 -2.12 -14.30 6.96
C THR A 16 -2.73 -15.57 6.37
N PRO A 17 -3.99 -15.59 5.89
CA PRO A 17 -4.58 -16.83 5.38
C PRO A 17 -3.98 -17.32 4.06
N VAL A 18 -3.27 -16.47 3.32
CA VAL A 18 -2.77 -16.82 1.98
C VAL A 18 -1.25 -16.70 1.84
N ALA A 19 -0.56 -16.25 2.88
CA ALA A 19 0.89 -16.13 2.87
C ALA A 19 1.53 -17.50 2.61
N ASP A 20 2.39 -17.58 1.60
CA ASP A 20 3.04 -18.84 1.21
C ASP A 20 4.56 -18.75 1.20
N GLY A 21 5.13 -17.59 1.53
CA GLY A 21 6.57 -17.38 1.60
C GLY A 21 7.25 -17.16 0.24
N ASP A 22 6.52 -17.35 -0.87
CA ASP A 22 7.07 -17.25 -2.23
C ASP A 22 6.33 -16.22 -3.08
N PHE A 23 5.05 -16.43 -3.33
CA PHE A 23 4.27 -15.63 -4.26
C PHE A 23 3.41 -14.57 -3.54
N ARG A 24 2.99 -14.86 -2.31
CA ARG A 24 2.17 -13.98 -1.48
C ARG A 24 2.90 -13.70 -0.19
N THR A 25 3.49 -12.51 -0.10
CA THR A 25 4.45 -12.17 0.96
C THR A 25 4.20 -10.81 1.60
N VAL A 26 3.27 -10.02 1.06
CA VAL A 26 2.95 -8.67 1.55
C VAL A 26 1.44 -8.48 1.54
N GLY A 27 0.92 -7.92 2.61
CA GLY A 27 -0.46 -7.46 2.68
C GLY A 27 -0.49 -5.94 2.79
N ALA A 28 -1.50 -5.33 2.20
CA ALA A 28 -1.69 -3.88 2.30
C ALA A 28 -3.12 -3.54 2.69
N ALA A 29 -3.27 -2.39 3.32
CA ALA A 29 -4.58 -1.85 3.67
C ALA A 29 -4.61 -0.35 3.41
N ILE A 30 -5.73 0.13 2.92
CA ILE A 30 -5.96 1.53 2.58
C ILE A 30 -7.22 2.00 3.29
N ARG A 31 -7.14 3.21 3.88
CA ARG A 31 -8.31 3.91 4.41
C ARG A 31 -8.84 4.85 3.35
N GLY A 32 -10.10 4.64 2.98
CA GLY A 32 -10.80 5.58 2.11
C GLY A 32 -11.34 6.78 2.86
N VAL A 33 -11.63 7.84 2.13
CA VAL A 33 -12.29 9.03 2.68
C VAL A 33 -13.69 8.71 3.21
N ASP A 34 -14.29 7.62 2.73
CA ASP A 34 -15.57 7.08 3.21
C ASP A 34 -15.45 6.37 4.56
N GLY A 35 -14.25 6.25 5.11
CA GLY A 35 -13.97 5.54 6.36
C GLY A 35 -13.78 4.05 6.20
N ALA A 36 -14.03 3.47 5.03
CA ALA A 36 -13.85 2.03 4.78
C ALA A 36 -12.37 1.67 4.63
N ILE A 37 -12.07 0.39 4.88
CA ILE A 37 -10.72 -0.18 4.66
C ILE A 37 -10.79 -1.11 3.46
N TYR A 38 -9.84 -0.92 2.54
CA TYR A 38 -9.68 -1.77 1.36
C TYR A 38 -8.32 -2.47 1.47
N THR A 39 -8.29 -3.77 1.18
CA THR A 39 -7.08 -4.56 1.36
C THR A 39 -6.65 -5.23 0.06
N GLY A 40 -5.39 -5.67 0.04
CA GLY A 40 -4.83 -6.44 -1.06
C GLY A 40 -3.62 -7.22 -0.60
N VAL A 41 -3.31 -8.27 -1.37
CA VAL A 41 -2.12 -9.09 -1.19
C VAL A 41 -1.39 -9.11 -2.53
N ASN A 42 -0.06 -9.09 -2.49
CA ASN A 42 0.73 -9.16 -3.72
C ASN A 42 0.61 -10.52 -4.38
N LEU A 43 0.91 -10.55 -5.67
CA LEU A 43 1.14 -11.80 -6.40
C LEU A 43 2.47 -11.65 -7.16
N PHE A 44 3.51 -12.30 -6.66
CA PHE A 44 4.80 -12.30 -7.33
C PHE A 44 4.79 -13.26 -8.52
N HIS A 45 5.35 -12.81 -9.63
CA HIS A 45 5.63 -13.66 -10.79
C HIS A 45 6.82 -13.04 -11.54
N PHE A 46 7.66 -13.86 -12.17
CA PHE A 46 8.83 -13.36 -12.88
C PHE A 46 8.44 -12.49 -14.09
N THR A 47 7.25 -12.65 -14.62
CA THR A 47 6.74 -11.80 -15.70
C THR A 47 6.20 -10.45 -15.21
N GLY A 48 6.23 -10.21 -13.90
CA GLY A 48 5.62 -9.07 -13.25
C GLY A 48 4.31 -9.48 -12.60
N GLY A 49 4.06 -8.96 -11.44
CA GLY A 49 2.82 -9.16 -10.72
C GLY A 49 2.53 -7.92 -9.89
N PRO A 50 1.29 -7.73 -9.43
CA PRO A 50 0.96 -6.54 -8.66
C PRO A 50 1.55 -6.62 -7.26
N CYS A 51 2.04 -5.49 -6.76
CA CYS A 51 2.34 -5.31 -5.34
C CYS A 51 1.02 -5.24 -4.55
N ALA A 52 1.09 -5.54 -3.25
CA ALA A 52 -0.09 -5.52 -2.38
C ALA A 52 -0.80 -4.16 -2.39
N GLU A 53 -0.04 -3.08 -2.40
CA GLU A 53 -0.58 -1.72 -2.41
C GLU A 53 -1.38 -1.46 -3.68
N MET A 54 -0.93 -1.97 -4.82
CA MET A 54 -1.64 -1.82 -6.09
C MET A 54 -2.96 -2.59 -6.08
N VAL A 55 -2.97 -3.79 -5.50
CA VAL A 55 -4.20 -4.58 -5.36
C VAL A 55 -5.19 -3.88 -4.44
N ALA A 56 -4.73 -3.36 -3.31
CA ALA A 56 -5.58 -2.62 -2.38
C ALA A 56 -6.17 -1.36 -3.04
N LEU A 57 -5.35 -0.64 -3.80
CA LEU A 57 -5.79 0.57 -4.50
C LEU A 57 -6.84 0.23 -5.57
N ALA A 58 -6.65 -0.86 -6.31
CA ALA A 58 -7.62 -1.32 -7.28
C ALA A 58 -8.95 -1.69 -6.61
N ASN A 59 -8.88 -2.34 -5.44
CA ASN A 59 -10.08 -2.70 -4.67
C ASN A 59 -10.82 -1.48 -4.13
N ALA A 60 -10.14 -0.37 -3.88
CA ALA A 60 -10.79 0.86 -3.46
C ALA A 60 -11.65 1.48 -4.58
N GLY A 61 -11.42 1.11 -5.82
CA GLY A 61 -12.19 1.62 -6.95
C GLY A 61 -12.03 3.13 -7.09
N GLY A 62 -13.14 3.84 -7.20
CA GLY A 62 -13.14 5.30 -7.33
C GLY A 62 -13.11 6.07 -6.03
N VAL A 63 -12.97 5.40 -4.88
CA VAL A 63 -12.96 6.05 -3.57
C VAL A 63 -11.62 6.77 -3.38
N GLN A 64 -11.67 8.04 -3.00
CA GLN A 64 -10.47 8.77 -2.62
C GLN A 64 -9.86 8.15 -1.37
N VAL A 65 -8.54 7.93 -1.38
CA VAL A 65 -7.84 7.27 -0.28
C VAL A 65 -6.99 8.28 0.48
N VAL A 66 -6.85 8.05 1.79
CA VAL A 66 -6.20 9.01 2.68
C VAL A 66 -4.96 8.44 3.35
N ARG A 67 -4.88 7.13 3.57
CA ARG A 67 -3.74 6.51 4.25
C ARG A 67 -3.55 5.07 3.78
N ILE A 68 -2.29 4.62 3.72
CA ILE A 68 -1.94 3.28 3.27
C ILE A 68 -0.83 2.69 4.13
N VAL A 69 -0.88 1.38 4.35
CA VAL A 69 0.18 0.61 4.99
C VAL A 69 0.37 -0.70 4.24
N ALA A 70 1.62 -1.17 4.22
CA ALA A 70 1.95 -2.53 3.78
C ALA A 70 2.70 -3.26 4.89
N VAL A 71 2.43 -4.55 5.04
CA VAL A 71 3.10 -5.41 6.02
C VAL A 71 3.68 -6.62 5.32
N GLY A 72 4.90 -7.01 5.73
CA GLY A 72 5.55 -8.20 5.21
C GLY A 72 5.21 -9.44 6.02
N ASP A 73 5.37 -10.60 5.39
CA ASP A 73 5.21 -11.90 6.03
C ASP A 73 6.36 -12.19 7.01
N GLN A 74 6.25 -13.31 7.74
CA GLN A 74 7.30 -13.82 8.63
C GLN A 74 7.74 -12.78 9.67
N GLY A 75 6.79 -11.98 10.17
CA GLY A 75 7.07 -11.01 11.23
C GLY A 75 7.85 -9.78 10.80
N ARG A 76 8.00 -9.52 9.50
CA ARG A 76 8.74 -8.33 9.03
C ARG A 76 8.08 -7.00 9.47
N GLY A 77 6.77 -7.04 9.74
CA GLY A 77 6.06 -5.83 10.14
C GLY A 77 5.82 -4.88 8.98
N VAL A 78 5.66 -3.60 9.30
CA VAL A 78 5.43 -2.56 8.29
C VAL A 78 6.65 -2.46 7.37
N VAL A 79 6.39 -2.44 6.06
CA VAL A 79 7.42 -2.30 5.03
C VAL A 79 7.16 -1.03 4.22
N SER A 80 8.23 -0.42 3.71
CA SER A 80 8.10 0.74 2.82
C SER A 80 7.59 0.30 1.45
N PRO A 81 6.81 1.15 0.76
CA PRO A 81 6.42 0.85 -0.61
C PRO A 81 7.63 0.84 -1.54
N CYS A 82 7.62 -0.07 -2.51
CA CYS A 82 8.66 -0.11 -3.53
C CYS A 82 8.56 1.10 -4.47
N GLY A 83 9.57 1.29 -5.33
CA GLY A 83 9.57 2.43 -6.25
C GLY A 83 8.38 2.45 -7.18
N ARG A 84 7.95 1.28 -7.68
CA ARG A 84 6.76 1.18 -8.55
C ARG A 84 5.50 1.63 -7.81
N CYS A 85 5.32 1.20 -6.56
CA CYS A 85 4.16 1.60 -5.77
C CYS A 85 4.18 3.09 -5.45
N ARG A 86 5.36 3.65 -5.18
CA ARG A 86 5.49 5.10 -4.96
C ARG A 86 5.04 5.88 -6.20
N GLN A 87 5.42 5.44 -7.39
CA GLN A 87 5.00 6.07 -8.63
C GLN A 87 3.49 5.95 -8.84
N VAL A 88 2.93 4.76 -8.65
CA VAL A 88 1.49 4.52 -8.81
C VAL A 88 0.69 5.36 -7.82
N LEU A 89 1.11 5.40 -6.56
CA LEU A 89 0.43 6.20 -5.53
C LEU A 89 0.54 7.69 -5.81
N LEU A 90 1.68 8.15 -6.29
CA LEU A 90 1.85 9.56 -6.66
C LEU A 90 0.85 9.97 -7.74
N ASP A 91 0.64 9.12 -8.74
CA ASP A 91 -0.24 9.42 -9.86
C ASP A 91 -1.73 9.21 -9.52
N LEU A 92 -2.07 8.16 -8.80
CA LEU A 92 -3.46 7.74 -8.61
C LEU A 92 -4.03 8.09 -7.23
N ALA A 93 -3.17 8.40 -6.26
CA ALA A 93 -3.57 8.74 -4.89
C ALA A 93 -2.72 9.90 -4.37
N PRO A 94 -2.67 11.04 -5.08
CA PRO A 94 -1.84 12.15 -4.65
C PRO A 94 -2.22 12.60 -3.24
N GLY A 95 -1.21 12.89 -2.43
CA GLY A 95 -1.39 13.30 -1.04
C GLY A 95 -1.65 12.16 -0.07
N VAL A 96 -1.70 10.90 -0.52
CA VAL A 96 -1.91 9.79 0.40
C VAL A 96 -0.78 9.73 1.43
N GLU A 97 -1.16 9.55 2.70
CA GLU A 97 -0.21 9.38 3.80
C GLU A 97 0.24 7.93 3.84
N VAL A 98 1.54 7.70 3.75
CA VAL A 98 2.13 6.35 3.76
C VAL A 98 2.70 6.08 5.14
N MET A 99 2.24 4.98 5.76
CA MET A 99 2.83 4.52 7.02
C MET A 99 4.15 3.82 6.73
N LEU A 100 5.18 4.20 7.48
CA LEU A 100 6.55 3.74 7.27
C LEU A 100 7.02 2.89 8.45
N PRO A 101 8.05 2.05 8.26
CA PRO A 101 8.68 1.35 9.39
C PRO A 101 9.12 2.34 10.46
N GLY A 102 8.97 1.95 11.72
CA GLY A 102 9.38 2.78 12.85
C GLY A 102 8.29 3.73 13.36
N GLY A 103 7.07 3.63 12.83
CA GLY A 103 5.92 4.35 13.38
C GLY A 103 5.74 5.77 12.84
N THR A 104 6.45 6.14 11.78
CA THR A 104 6.27 7.45 11.13
C THR A 104 5.37 7.32 9.91
N THR A 105 4.86 8.45 9.44
CA THR A 105 4.11 8.55 8.18
C THR A 105 4.67 9.70 7.36
N ALA A 106 4.49 9.63 6.04
CA ALA A 106 4.87 10.72 5.15
C ALA A 106 3.91 10.74 3.96
N PRO A 107 3.60 11.92 3.42
CA PRO A 107 2.86 11.97 2.17
C PRO A 107 3.70 11.37 1.05
N VAL A 108 3.05 10.73 0.08
CA VAL A 108 3.77 10.02 -0.99
C VAL A 108 4.72 10.93 -1.76
N GLU A 109 4.40 12.21 -1.87
CA GLU A 109 5.25 13.21 -2.54
C GLU A 109 6.65 13.29 -1.93
N GLU A 110 6.75 13.10 -0.61
CA GLU A 110 8.04 13.10 0.07
C GLU A 110 8.85 11.81 -0.15
N LEU A 111 8.18 10.73 -0.59
CA LEU A 111 8.81 9.44 -0.84
C LEU A 111 9.30 9.30 -2.27
N LEU A 112 8.99 10.26 -3.13
CA LEU A 112 9.46 10.29 -4.52
C LEU A 112 9.78 11.74 -4.90
N PRO A 113 10.78 12.36 -4.25
CA PRO A 113 11.13 13.75 -4.51
C PRO A 113 11.57 13.93 -5.96
N GLN A 114 11.12 15.01 -6.60
CA GLN A 114 11.41 15.28 -8.01
C GLN A 114 10.96 14.15 -8.93
N GLY A 115 9.93 13.40 -8.50
CA GLY A 115 9.44 12.25 -9.22
C GLY A 115 8.72 12.63 -10.51
N TYR A 116 8.71 11.71 -11.46
CA TYR A 116 7.95 11.86 -12.70
C TYR A 116 6.46 11.88 -12.36
N HIS A 117 5.73 12.82 -12.93
CA HIS A 117 4.26 12.81 -12.89
C HIS A 117 3.75 12.42 -14.27
N TRP A 118 3.01 11.34 -14.34
CA TRP A 118 2.48 10.81 -15.59
C TRP A 118 1.70 11.86 -16.37
N SER A 119 0.87 12.65 -15.68
CA SER A 119 0.05 13.69 -16.30
C SER A 119 0.89 14.84 -16.90
N GLU A 120 2.11 15.06 -16.42
CA GLU A 120 3.01 16.10 -16.93
C GLU A 120 3.58 15.73 -18.28
N GLY A 121 3.65 14.43 -18.60
CA GLY A 121 4.13 13.95 -19.88
C GLY A 121 3.12 14.07 -21.01
N LEU A 122 1.91 14.46 -20.68
CA LEU A 122 0.84 14.64 -21.64
C LEU A 122 0.80 16.08 -22.13
#